data_4947d5b00e281b47264521de625cf188
#
_entry.id   4947d5b00e281b47264521de625cf188
#
_cell.length_a   1.000
_cell.length_b   1.000
_cell.length_c   1.000
_cell.angle_alpha   90.00
_cell.angle_beta   90.00
_cell.angle_gamma   90.00
#
_symmetry.space_group_name_H-M   'P 1'
#
loop_
_entity.id
_entity.type
_entity.pdbx_description
1 polymer ?
#
loop_
_entity_poly.entity_id
_entity_poly.type
_entity_poly.pdbx_seq_one_letter_code
_entity_poly.pdbx_strand_id
1 'polypeptide(L)'
;NKKFEVFVSILICKDEEELKRQFILINNTKPLSKSLIFELLPGVNNLPERMSAKTLASKLVNNLNYDESSSLYLDIKQHTNVQGRIRDTAIQRLILNSLSDGACRELINEENGEELCFNLISQFFKAIKRTFPEAWDKKLRPHTSRLIHGAGIVSMGYVMEYLFNRDNARTFQ
;
A
#
# COMPACT_ATOMS: atom_id res chain seq x y z
N ASN A 1 -49.21 -4.70 1.84
CA ASN A 1 -48.08 -4.57 0.91
C ASN A 1 -47.69 -3.12 0.81
N LYS A 2 -46.62 -2.71 1.50
CA LYS A 2 -46.01 -1.38 1.30
C LYS A 2 -45.14 -1.45 0.03
N LYS A 3 -45.52 -0.65 -0.99
CA LYS A 3 -44.68 -0.46 -2.18
C LYS A 3 -43.54 0.48 -1.80
N PHE A 4 -42.32 0.04 -2.05
CA PHE A 4 -41.10 0.85 -1.94
C PHE A 4 -40.70 1.33 -3.33
N GLU A 5 -40.56 2.62 -3.52
CA GLU A 5 -40.00 3.23 -4.72
C GLU A 5 -38.54 3.59 -4.44
N VAL A 6 -37.65 3.17 -5.32
CA VAL A 6 -36.21 3.46 -5.25
C VAL A 6 -35.77 4.13 -6.54
N PHE A 7 -34.96 5.17 -6.41
CA PHE A 7 -34.28 5.75 -7.57
C PHE A 7 -33.10 4.86 -7.93
N VAL A 8 -33.02 4.44 -9.18
CA VAL A 8 -31.95 3.60 -9.72
C VAL A 8 -31.27 4.33 -10.88
N SER A 9 -29.95 4.47 -10.80
CA SER A 9 -29.13 4.91 -11.92
C SER A 9 -28.37 3.70 -12.48
N ILE A 10 -28.56 3.42 -13.76
CA ILE A 10 -27.87 2.32 -14.45
C ILE A 10 -26.71 2.91 -15.23
N LEU A 11 -25.50 2.43 -14.96
CA LEU A 11 -24.29 2.79 -15.67
C LEU A 11 -23.93 1.65 -16.63
N ILE A 12 -23.80 1.98 -17.89
CA ILE A 12 -23.34 1.04 -18.91
C ILE A 12 -21.85 1.32 -19.14
N CYS A 13 -20.99 0.39 -18.73
CA CYS A 13 -19.55 0.48 -18.87
C CYS A 13 -19.09 -0.42 -20.03
N LYS A 14 -18.08 0.02 -20.77
CA LYS A 14 -17.55 -0.72 -21.92
C LYS A 14 -16.74 -1.93 -21.50
N ASP A 15 -16.05 -1.80 -20.37
CA ASP A 15 -15.14 -2.81 -19.84
C ASP A 15 -15.05 -2.73 -18.30
N GLU A 16 -14.31 -3.65 -17.71
CA GLU A 16 -14.10 -3.71 -16.26
C GLU A 16 -13.30 -2.52 -15.72
N GLU A 17 -12.41 -1.95 -16.54
CA GLU A 17 -11.63 -0.77 -16.16
C GLU A 17 -12.55 0.44 -16.00
N GLU A 18 -13.44 0.68 -16.95
CA GLU A 18 -14.42 1.75 -16.88
C GLU A 18 -15.38 1.57 -15.72
N LEU A 19 -15.81 0.33 -15.44
CA LEU A 19 -16.62 0.00 -14.27
C LEU A 19 -15.92 0.38 -12.97
N LYS A 20 -14.67 -0.01 -12.79
CA LYS A 20 -13.85 0.34 -11.61
C LYS A 20 -13.69 1.85 -11.49
N ARG A 21 -13.40 2.53 -12.60
CA ARG A 21 -13.27 3.98 -12.65
C ARG A 21 -14.54 4.69 -12.20
N GLN A 22 -15.69 4.33 -12.76
CA GLN A 22 -17.00 4.90 -12.40
C GLN A 22 -17.35 4.62 -10.94
N PHE A 23 -17.10 3.42 -10.47
CA PHE A 23 -17.29 3.04 -9.07
C PHE A 23 -16.49 3.92 -8.11
N ILE A 24 -15.21 4.17 -8.41
CA ILE A 24 -14.35 5.07 -7.61
C ILE A 24 -14.88 6.51 -7.64
N LEU A 25 -15.28 7.01 -8.82
CA LEU A 25 -15.76 8.39 -8.97
C LEU A 25 -17.07 8.63 -8.24
N ILE A 26 -18.04 7.74 -8.35
CA ILE A 26 -19.37 7.86 -7.72
C ILE A 26 -19.23 7.76 -6.19
N ASN A 27 -18.39 6.86 -5.71
CA ASN A 27 -18.18 6.67 -4.27
C ASN A 27 -17.28 7.73 -3.62
N ASN A 28 -16.74 8.67 -4.40
CA ASN A 28 -16.05 9.83 -3.86
C ASN A 28 -17.00 10.78 -3.06
N THR A 29 -18.31 10.61 -3.22
CA THR A 29 -19.36 11.37 -2.48
C THR A 29 -19.77 10.71 -1.17
N LYS A 30 -19.63 9.38 -1.04
CA LYS A 30 -19.77 8.62 0.22
C LYS A 30 -18.52 7.80 0.42
N PRO A 31 -17.73 8.04 1.46
CA PRO A 31 -16.42 7.40 1.56
C PRO A 31 -16.54 5.88 1.73
N LEU A 32 -16.17 5.16 0.67
CA LEU A 32 -15.75 3.78 0.80
C LEU A 32 -14.54 3.71 1.75
N SER A 33 -14.30 2.56 2.34
CA SER A 33 -13.08 2.37 3.11
C SER A 33 -11.87 2.67 2.20
N LYS A 34 -10.90 3.41 2.71
CA LYS A 34 -9.68 3.75 1.96
C LYS A 34 -8.99 2.51 1.40
N SER A 35 -9.01 1.41 2.16
CA SER A 35 -8.47 0.11 1.78
C SER A 35 -9.10 -0.39 0.47
N LEU A 36 -10.43 -0.41 0.37
CA LEU A 36 -11.10 -0.88 -0.84
C LEU A 36 -10.80 -0.02 -2.07
N ILE A 37 -10.78 1.33 -1.90
CA ILE A 37 -10.39 2.23 -2.99
C ILE A 37 -8.99 1.88 -3.48
N PHE A 38 -8.06 1.68 -2.57
CA PHE A 38 -6.67 1.39 -2.90
C PHE A 38 -6.48 0.02 -3.58
N GLU A 39 -7.25 -0.99 -3.24
CA GLU A 39 -7.22 -2.29 -3.91
C GLU A 39 -7.72 -2.21 -5.37
N LEU A 40 -8.64 -1.29 -5.66
CA LEU A 40 -9.19 -1.12 -7.00
C LEU A 40 -8.32 -0.26 -7.94
N LEU A 41 -7.47 0.62 -7.38
CA LEU A 41 -6.66 1.57 -8.16
C LEU A 41 -5.70 0.90 -9.18
N PRO A 42 -5.03 -0.24 -8.90
CA PRO A 42 -4.07 -0.84 -9.85
C PRO A 42 -4.65 -1.29 -11.18
N GLY A 43 -5.96 -1.37 -11.31
CA GLY A 43 -6.62 -1.78 -12.56
C GLY A 43 -7.24 -0.61 -13.34
N VAL A 44 -6.89 0.65 -13.02
CA VAL A 44 -7.53 1.81 -13.63
C VAL A 44 -6.50 2.74 -14.25
N ASN A 45 -6.61 2.97 -15.57
CA ASN A 45 -5.80 3.93 -16.32
C ASN A 45 -6.49 5.31 -16.38
N ASN A 46 -5.76 6.33 -16.81
CA ASN A 46 -6.25 7.69 -17.01
C ASN A 46 -6.90 8.34 -15.78
N LEU A 47 -6.37 8.02 -14.58
CA LEU A 47 -6.76 8.70 -13.35
C LEU A 47 -6.14 10.11 -13.28
N PRO A 48 -6.78 11.06 -12.58
CA PRO A 48 -6.17 12.35 -12.31
C PRO A 48 -4.77 12.20 -11.69
N GLU A 49 -3.84 13.10 -12.04
CA GLU A 49 -2.44 13.07 -11.61
C GLU A 49 -2.25 12.87 -10.10
N ARG A 50 -3.13 13.50 -9.29
CA ARG A 50 -3.18 13.30 -7.83
C ARG A 50 -3.49 11.86 -7.39
N MET A 51 -3.98 11.01 -8.29
CA MET A 51 -4.28 9.60 -8.01
C MET A 51 -3.19 8.66 -8.51
N SER A 52 -2.28 9.12 -9.39
CA SER A 52 -1.20 8.30 -9.95
C SER A 52 -0.26 7.77 -8.87
N ALA A 53 0.17 8.61 -7.93
CA ALA A 53 0.99 8.18 -6.79
C ALA A 53 0.26 7.17 -5.88
N LYS A 54 -1.06 7.31 -5.72
CA LYS A 54 -1.86 6.34 -4.95
C LYS A 54 -1.98 5.01 -5.68
N THR A 55 -2.12 5.03 -7.01
CA THR A 55 -2.15 3.83 -7.84
C THR A 55 -0.84 3.07 -7.72
N LEU A 56 0.28 3.77 -7.82
CA LEU A 56 1.60 3.20 -7.66
C LEU A 56 1.81 2.63 -6.24
N ALA A 57 1.44 3.38 -5.21
CA ALA A 57 1.53 2.91 -3.83
C ALA A 57 0.68 1.64 -3.61
N SER A 58 -0.49 1.57 -4.21
CA SER A 58 -1.39 0.41 -4.14
C SER A 58 -0.78 -0.82 -4.84
N LYS A 59 -0.17 -0.62 -6.01
CA LYS A 59 0.53 -1.67 -6.75
C LYS A 59 1.71 -2.22 -5.94
N LEU A 60 2.51 -1.32 -5.35
CA LEU A 60 3.63 -1.71 -4.49
C LEU A 60 3.17 -2.48 -3.24
N VAL A 61 2.05 -2.09 -2.61
CA VAL A 61 1.46 -2.84 -1.48
C VAL A 61 1.05 -4.23 -1.91
N ASN A 62 0.43 -4.38 -3.08
CA ASN A 62 0.04 -5.69 -3.61
C ASN A 62 1.27 -6.56 -3.87
N ASN A 63 2.31 -6.01 -4.50
CA ASN A 63 3.55 -6.73 -4.73
C ASN A 63 4.19 -7.15 -3.39
N LEU A 64 4.30 -6.23 -2.42
CA LEU A 64 4.83 -6.54 -1.09
C LEU A 64 4.02 -7.63 -0.36
N ASN A 65 2.72 -7.73 -0.61
CA ASN A 65 1.87 -8.72 0.07
C ASN A 65 1.85 -10.08 -0.63
N TYR A 66 1.99 -10.14 -1.95
CA TYR A 66 1.76 -11.38 -2.70
C TYR A 66 3.00 -11.94 -3.39
N ASP A 67 4.10 -11.20 -3.45
CA ASP A 67 5.37 -11.72 -3.95
C ASP A 67 6.07 -12.53 -2.84
N GLU A 68 6.39 -13.78 -3.13
CA GLU A 68 7.04 -14.70 -2.18
C GLU A 68 8.45 -14.23 -1.75
N SER A 69 9.11 -13.43 -2.58
CA SER A 69 10.41 -12.84 -2.24
C SER A 69 10.32 -11.71 -1.22
N SER A 70 9.11 -11.18 -1.03
CA SER A 70 8.85 -10.07 -0.10
C SER A 70 9.00 -10.48 1.35
N SER A 71 9.69 -9.63 2.13
CA SER A 71 9.71 -9.79 3.58
C SER A 71 8.36 -9.59 4.26
N LEU A 72 7.39 -8.97 3.56
CA LEU A 72 6.03 -8.73 4.03
C LEU A 72 4.99 -9.68 3.41
N TYR A 73 5.45 -10.77 2.78
CA TYR A 73 4.60 -11.75 2.14
C TYR A 73 3.48 -12.24 3.09
N LEU A 74 2.23 -12.08 2.66
CA LEU A 74 0.99 -12.38 3.39
C LEU A 74 0.85 -11.72 4.77
N ASP A 75 1.70 -10.75 5.10
CA ASP A 75 1.65 -10.01 6.38
C ASP A 75 0.74 -8.77 6.33
N ILE A 76 0.41 -8.29 5.11
CA ILE A 76 -0.41 -7.09 4.92
C ILE A 76 -1.89 -7.47 4.85
N LYS A 77 -2.70 -6.86 5.73
CA LYS A 77 -4.15 -7.08 5.77
C LYS A 77 -4.84 -6.29 4.68
N GLN A 78 -5.48 -7.01 3.76
CA GLN A 78 -6.32 -6.49 2.68
C GLN A 78 -7.67 -7.22 2.68
N HIS A 79 -8.63 -6.78 1.85
CA HIS A 79 -9.89 -7.51 1.68
C HIS A 79 -9.63 -8.92 1.13
N THR A 80 -8.65 -9.06 0.26
CA THR A 80 -8.17 -10.31 -0.33
C THR A 80 -7.26 -11.12 0.59
N ASN A 81 -6.68 -10.50 1.64
CA ASN A 81 -5.88 -11.14 2.68
C ASN A 81 -6.30 -10.68 4.09
N VAL A 82 -7.40 -11.20 4.58
CA VAL A 82 -7.96 -10.82 5.90
C VAL A 82 -7.11 -11.27 7.09
N GLN A 83 -6.21 -12.23 6.90
CA GLN A 83 -5.33 -12.78 7.93
C GLN A 83 -4.07 -11.92 8.16
N GLY A 84 -3.76 -11.03 7.25
CA GLY A 84 -2.65 -10.10 7.40
C GLY A 84 -2.75 -9.30 8.70
N ARG A 85 -1.61 -8.95 9.29
CA ARG A 85 -1.51 -8.27 10.60
C ARG A 85 -1.32 -6.76 10.46
N ILE A 86 -0.61 -6.34 9.43
CA ILE A 86 -0.29 -4.94 9.16
C ILE A 86 -1.40 -4.34 8.30
N ARG A 87 -1.94 -3.20 8.69
CA ARG A 87 -2.92 -2.51 7.86
C ARG A 87 -2.28 -2.04 6.55
N ASP A 88 -2.90 -2.36 5.43
CA ASP A 88 -2.51 -1.90 4.09
C ASP A 88 -2.36 -0.38 4.03
N THR A 89 -3.28 0.37 4.62
CA THR A 89 -3.26 1.84 4.69
C THR A 89 -2.02 2.40 5.41
N ALA A 90 -1.39 1.63 6.31
CA ALA A 90 -0.16 2.04 6.98
C ALA A 90 1.04 1.91 6.02
N ILE A 91 1.15 0.80 5.30
CA ILE A 91 2.19 0.59 4.28
C ILE A 91 2.01 1.59 3.12
N GLN A 92 0.77 1.81 2.67
CA GLN A 92 0.49 2.82 1.64
C GLN A 92 0.94 4.21 2.07
N ARG A 93 0.67 4.60 3.33
CA ARG A 93 1.09 5.90 3.85
C ARG A 93 2.61 6.02 3.88
N LEU A 94 3.33 4.95 4.28
CA LEU A 94 4.78 4.89 4.23
C LEU A 94 5.25 5.13 2.79
N ILE A 95 4.72 4.38 1.83
CA ILE A 95 5.09 4.49 0.41
C ILE A 95 4.77 5.87 -0.14
N LEU A 96 3.59 6.43 0.14
CA LEU A 96 3.20 7.76 -0.32
C LEU A 96 4.11 8.85 0.25
N ASN A 97 4.53 8.75 1.51
CA ASN A 97 5.50 9.69 2.09
C ASN A 97 6.84 9.57 1.36
N SER A 98 7.33 8.35 1.10
CA SER A 98 8.58 8.10 0.38
C SER A 98 8.54 8.56 -1.08
N LEU A 99 7.40 8.42 -1.75
CA LEU A 99 7.19 8.92 -3.11
C LEU A 99 7.06 10.46 -3.16
N SER A 100 6.60 11.08 -2.08
CA SER A 100 6.44 12.54 -2.03
C SER A 100 7.78 13.25 -1.85
N ASP A 101 8.59 12.80 -0.89
CA ASP A 101 9.82 13.49 -0.51
C ASP A 101 10.84 12.51 0.13
N GLY A 102 11.08 11.36 -0.49
CA GLY A 102 11.96 10.33 0.04
C GLY A 102 12.60 9.45 -1.02
N ALA A 103 13.15 8.34 -0.58
CA ALA A 103 13.92 7.40 -1.39
C ALA A 103 13.16 6.88 -2.62
N CYS A 104 11.87 6.52 -2.46
CA CYS A 104 11.09 6.05 -3.58
C CYS A 104 10.86 7.13 -4.64
N ARG A 105 10.86 8.42 -4.30
CA ARG A 105 10.80 9.52 -5.26
C ARG A 105 12.04 9.56 -6.15
N GLU A 106 13.20 9.27 -5.60
CA GLU A 106 14.44 9.19 -6.37
C GLU A 106 14.44 7.95 -7.26
N LEU A 107 14.17 6.78 -6.64
CA LEU A 107 14.26 5.48 -7.29
C LEU A 107 13.24 5.28 -8.42
N ILE A 108 12.03 5.82 -8.29
CA ILE A 108 10.95 5.58 -9.26
C ILE A 108 11.24 6.10 -10.66
N ASN A 109 12.17 7.03 -10.80
CA ASN A 109 12.59 7.59 -12.08
C ASN A 109 13.67 6.75 -12.79
N GLU A 110 14.22 5.73 -12.11
CA GLU A 110 15.18 4.80 -12.70
C GLU A 110 14.47 3.77 -13.60
N GLU A 111 15.23 3.08 -14.46
CA GLU A 111 14.69 2.12 -15.44
C GLU A 111 13.80 1.03 -14.80
N ASN A 112 14.16 0.54 -13.60
CA ASN A 112 13.39 -0.44 -12.84
C ASN A 112 12.84 0.16 -11.53
N GLY A 113 12.36 1.39 -11.57
CA GLY A 113 12.02 2.17 -10.38
C GLY A 113 11.02 1.50 -9.44
N GLU A 114 10.00 0.82 -9.96
CA GLU A 114 9.02 0.09 -9.14
C GLU A 114 9.68 -1.08 -8.39
N GLU A 115 10.55 -1.83 -9.06
CA GLU A 115 11.30 -2.94 -8.46
C GLU A 115 12.29 -2.45 -7.42
N LEU A 116 12.97 -1.34 -7.68
CA LEU A 116 13.88 -0.71 -6.71
C LEU A 116 13.15 -0.25 -5.45
N CYS A 117 11.98 0.38 -5.58
CA CYS A 117 11.12 0.75 -4.45
C CYS A 117 10.66 -0.49 -3.67
N PHE A 118 10.22 -1.55 -4.36
CA PHE A 118 9.84 -2.81 -3.74
C PHE A 118 11.00 -3.42 -2.95
N ASN A 119 12.18 -3.50 -3.56
CA ASN A 119 13.38 -4.06 -2.95
C ASN A 119 13.82 -3.25 -1.72
N LEU A 120 13.84 -1.91 -1.81
CA LEU A 120 14.16 -1.03 -0.69
C LEU A 120 13.27 -1.35 0.52
N ILE A 121 11.95 -1.33 0.32
CA ILE A 121 10.99 -1.53 1.40
C ILE A 121 11.08 -2.95 1.96
N SER A 122 11.16 -3.96 1.08
CA SER A 122 11.26 -5.36 1.48
C SER A 122 12.52 -5.62 2.29
N GLN A 123 13.68 -5.16 1.82
CA GLN A 123 14.95 -5.35 2.54
C GLN A 123 14.97 -4.59 3.87
N PHE A 124 14.45 -3.38 3.92
CA PHE A 124 14.31 -2.63 5.15
C PHE A 124 13.49 -3.41 6.20
N PHE A 125 12.30 -3.89 5.84
CA PHE A 125 11.49 -4.67 6.78
C PHE A 125 12.11 -6.04 7.12
N LYS A 126 12.89 -6.63 6.22
CA LYS A 126 13.70 -7.81 6.54
C LYS A 126 14.74 -7.52 7.63
N ALA A 127 15.41 -6.37 7.55
CA ALA A 127 16.34 -5.91 8.58
C ALA A 127 15.63 -5.65 9.92
N ILE A 128 14.48 -4.97 9.90
CA ILE A 128 13.65 -4.73 11.10
C ILE A 128 13.25 -6.04 11.78
N LYS A 129 12.80 -7.03 11.01
CA LYS A 129 12.42 -8.37 11.53
C LYS A 129 13.59 -9.08 12.20
N ARG A 130 14.81 -8.90 11.66
CA ARG A 130 16.03 -9.48 12.26
C ARG A 130 16.48 -8.76 13.53
N THR A 131 16.34 -7.45 13.55
CA THR A 131 16.75 -6.61 14.69
C THR A 131 15.79 -6.74 15.87
N PHE A 132 14.50 -6.89 15.59
CA PHE A 132 13.45 -6.92 16.61
C PHE A 132 12.55 -8.17 16.48
N PRO A 133 13.11 -9.38 16.55
CA PRO A 133 12.35 -10.61 16.28
C PRO A 133 11.17 -10.80 17.21
N GLU A 134 11.33 -10.45 18.49
CA GLU A 134 10.26 -10.56 19.49
C GLU A 134 9.08 -9.63 19.18
N ALA A 135 9.37 -8.39 18.73
CA ALA A 135 8.32 -7.43 18.40
C ALA A 135 7.61 -7.78 17.09
N TRP A 136 8.17 -8.67 16.27
CA TRP A 136 7.61 -9.13 15.00
C TRP A 136 7.10 -10.57 15.03
N ASP A 137 7.02 -11.19 16.22
CA ASP A 137 6.49 -12.55 16.35
C ASP A 137 5.12 -12.69 15.67
N LYS A 138 4.91 -13.78 14.93
CA LYS A 138 3.68 -14.06 14.18
C LYS A 138 2.42 -14.12 15.07
N LYS A 139 2.57 -14.40 16.36
CA LYS A 139 1.48 -14.42 17.33
C LYS A 139 1.00 -13.01 17.73
N LEU A 140 1.84 -11.99 17.54
CA LEU A 140 1.52 -10.62 17.91
C LEU A 140 0.51 -9.99 16.94
N ARG A 141 -0.27 -9.06 17.47
CA ARG A 141 -1.25 -8.26 16.74
C ARG A 141 -0.91 -6.77 16.87
N PRO A 142 -1.49 -5.88 16.04
CA PRO A 142 -1.19 -4.45 16.10
C PRO A 142 -1.42 -3.80 17.48
N HIS A 143 -2.30 -4.35 18.31
CA HIS A 143 -2.56 -3.83 19.65
C HIS A 143 -1.53 -4.33 20.69
N THR A 144 -0.80 -5.40 20.41
CA THR A 144 0.22 -5.98 21.31
C THR A 144 1.65 -5.63 20.91
N SER A 145 1.90 -5.27 19.65
CA SER A 145 3.21 -4.79 19.21
C SER A 145 3.11 -3.44 18.50
N ARG A 146 3.86 -2.48 18.99
CA ARG A 146 3.91 -1.15 18.37
C ARG A 146 4.60 -1.13 17.03
N LEU A 147 5.52 -2.05 16.73
CA LEU A 147 6.20 -2.12 15.43
C LEU A 147 5.27 -2.53 14.30
N ILE A 148 4.33 -3.44 14.52
CA ILE A 148 3.32 -3.83 13.51
C ILE A 148 2.05 -2.95 13.56
N HIS A 149 1.97 -2.03 14.52
CA HIS A 149 0.92 -1.03 14.57
C HIS A 149 1.11 0.03 13.47
N GLY A 150 0.01 0.60 12.96
CA GLY A 150 0.06 1.60 11.88
C GLY A 150 1.01 2.78 12.14
N ALA A 151 1.04 3.29 13.38
CA ALA A 151 1.99 4.35 13.75
C ALA A 151 3.44 3.86 13.69
N GLY A 152 3.72 2.64 14.19
CA GLY A 152 5.05 2.04 14.13
C GLY A 152 5.54 1.85 12.69
N ILE A 153 4.69 1.32 11.81
CA ILE A 153 5.00 1.16 10.39
C ILE A 153 5.38 2.51 9.75
N VAL A 154 4.58 3.56 9.97
CA VAL A 154 4.87 4.88 9.41
C VAL A 154 6.16 5.47 10.01
N SER A 155 6.39 5.31 11.32
CA SER A 155 7.64 5.76 11.95
C SER A 155 8.86 5.03 11.41
N MET A 156 8.74 3.72 11.16
CA MET A 156 9.82 2.95 10.52
C MET A 156 10.11 3.45 9.09
N GLY A 157 9.10 3.94 8.38
CA GLY A 157 9.31 4.61 7.09
C GLY A 157 10.27 5.81 7.20
N TYR A 158 10.12 6.67 8.21
CA TYR A 158 11.05 7.78 8.42
C TYR A 158 12.47 7.31 8.80
N VAL A 159 12.58 6.19 9.52
CA VAL A 159 13.90 5.57 9.80
C VAL A 159 14.53 5.06 8.50
N MET A 160 13.73 4.44 7.62
CA MET A 160 14.18 4.00 6.30
C MET A 160 14.76 5.17 5.49
N GLU A 161 14.04 6.29 5.42
CA GLU A 161 14.50 7.49 4.72
C GLU A 161 15.81 8.04 5.31
N TYR A 162 15.89 8.09 6.64
CA TYR A 162 17.11 8.53 7.31
C TYR A 162 18.31 7.66 6.98
N LEU A 163 18.16 6.33 7.01
CA LEU A 163 19.23 5.39 6.70
C LEU A 163 19.64 5.45 5.23
N PHE A 164 18.66 5.54 4.33
CA PHE A 164 18.91 5.66 2.90
C PHE A 164 19.78 6.88 2.58
N ASN A 165 19.44 8.03 3.18
CA ASN A 165 20.17 9.29 2.95
C ASN A 165 21.55 9.31 3.64
N ARG A 166 21.63 8.80 4.89
CA ARG A 166 22.87 8.86 5.69
C ARG A 166 23.97 7.95 5.15
N ASP A 167 23.61 6.71 4.85
CA ASP A 167 24.59 5.66 4.59
C ASP A 167 24.77 5.40 3.09
N ASN A 168 24.13 6.23 2.25
CA ASN A 168 24.06 6.02 0.80
C ASN A 168 23.66 4.58 0.45
N ALA A 169 22.74 4.01 1.26
CA ALA A 169 22.32 2.62 1.24
C ALA A 169 21.48 2.31 0.00
N ARG A 170 22.07 2.63 -1.18
CA ARG A 170 21.45 2.40 -2.50
C ARG A 170 21.75 1.00 -3.03
N THR A 171 22.74 0.32 -2.44
CA THR A 171 23.14 -1.05 -2.81
C THR A 171 22.81 -2.00 -1.66
N PHE A 172 21.94 -2.95 -1.94
CA PHE A 172 21.57 -4.02 -1.00
C PHE A 172 22.55 -5.19 -1.19
N GLN A 173 23.58 -5.27 -0.35
CA GLN A 173 24.42 -6.46 -0.21
C GLN A 173 23.99 -7.31 0.97
#